data_109ce0b7236fdfc35a1f8312aefd964e
#
_entry.id   109ce0b7236fdfc35a1f8312aefd964e
#
_cell.length_a   1.000
_cell.length_b   1.000
_cell.length_c   1.000
_cell.angle_alpha   90.00
_cell.angle_beta   90.00
_cell.angle_gamma   90.00
#
_symmetry.space_group_name_H-M   'P 1'
#
loop_
_entity.id
_entity.type
_entity.pdbx_description
1 polymer ?
#
loop_
_entity_poly.entity_id
_entity_poly.type
_entity_poly.pdbx_seq_one_letter_code
_entity_poly.pdbx_strand_id
1 'polypeptide(L)'
;DLKHPRTGSVVPACALGAELADFRGNPDRRMVLVAWMTAPENPYFARVIANRLWAHYFGRGLVEPIDDLRVTNPATNEPLLLALEQHMRDVQYDLRAFTSTLLNSRTYQLSAHANAANLSDVQSYSHATDKAMPAEVLLDAISQATGVPEKFAGWPAGYRAIQIWDNRLPSYFLRIFGRPIRASVCECERSNEPSISQALHLM
;
A
#
# COMPACT_ATOMS: atom_id res chain seq x y z
N ASP A 1 -18.76 -24.56 -6.55
CA ASP A 1 -17.55 -25.37 -6.38
C ASP A 1 -16.63 -25.20 -7.56
N LEU A 2 -15.34 -25.03 -7.29
CA LEU A 2 -14.31 -24.97 -8.32
C LEU A 2 -13.98 -26.39 -8.77
N LYS A 3 -13.74 -26.56 -10.07
CA LYS A 3 -13.26 -27.83 -10.63
C LYS A 3 -11.81 -27.69 -11.06
N HIS A 4 -11.02 -28.68 -10.76
CA HIS A 4 -9.62 -28.75 -11.19
C HIS A 4 -9.56 -28.82 -12.73
N PRO A 5 -8.82 -27.93 -13.41
CA PRO A 5 -8.89 -27.77 -14.86
C PRO A 5 -8.44 -29.03 -15.65
N ARG A 6 -7.55 -29.86 -15.07
CA ARG A 6 -7.07 -31.07 -15.71
C ARG A 6 -7.85 -32.34 -15.35
N THR A 7 -8.31 -32.45 -14.10
CA THR A 7 -8.93 -33.70 -13.61
C THR A 7 -10.45 -33.62 -13.55
N GLY A 8 -11.06 -32.43 -13.63
CA GLY A 8 -12.49 -32.21 -13.47
C GLY A 8 -13.03 -32.48 -12.04
N SER A 9 -12.17 -32.89 -11.12
CA SER A 9 -12.56 -33.12 -9.73
C SER A 9 -12.91 -31.84 -9.02
N VAL A 10 -13.87 -31.90 -8.08
CA VAL A 10 -14.21 -30.75 -7.22
C VAL A 10 -13.02 -30.45 -6.31
N VAL A 11 -12.61 -29.18 -6.31
CA VAL A 11 -11.54 -28.70 -5.42
C VAL A 11 -12.21 -27.99 -4.24
N PRO A 12 -12.06 -28.52 -3.03
CA PRO A 12 -12.58 -27.86 -1.84
C PRO A 12 -11.86 -26.54 -1.57
N ALA A 13 -12.57 -25.59 -0.97
CA ALA A 13 -11.95 -24.34 -0.58
C ALA A 13 -10.97 -24.56 0.57
N CYS A 14 -9.76 -24.02 0.40
CA CYS A 14 -8.69 -24.09 1.39
C CYS A 14 -7.95 -22.75 1.38
N ALA A 15 -7.67 -22.20 2.54
CA ALA A 15 -6.83 -21.02 2.65
C ALA A 15 -5.34 -21.43 2.57
N LEU A 16 -4.47 -20.50 2.21
CA LEU A 16 -3.05 -20.75 2.03
C LEU A 16 -2.40 -21.26 3.33
N GLY A 17 -1.86 -22.47 3.30
CA GLY A 17 -1.22 -23.12 4.46
C GLY A 17 -2.18 -23.60 5.56
N ALA A 18 -3.50 -23.54 5.33
CA ALA A 18 -4.51 -23.98 6.29
C ALA A 18 -5.11 -25.35 5.89
N GLU A 19 -5.85 -25.93 6.82
CA GLU A 19 -6.68 -27.10 6.56
C GLU A 19 -7.89 -26.72 5.68
N LEU A 20 -8.65 -27.75 5.25
CA LEU A 20 -9.87 -27.54 4.48
C LEU A 20 -10.88 -26.70 5.26
N ALA A 21 -11.44 -25.70 4.58
CA ALA A 21 -12.40 -24.80 5.20
C ALA A 21 -13.70 -25.54 5.57
N ASP A 22 -14.13 -25.46 6.82
CA ASP A 22 -15.43 -25.93 7.29
C ASP A 22 -16.45 -24.79 7.24
N PHE A 23 -17.43 -24.94 6.38
CA PHE A 23 -18.52 -23.97 6.21
C PHE A 23 -19.78 -24.33 6.97
N ARG A 24 -19.78 -25.43 7.75
CA ARG A 24 -20.95 -25.88 8.51
C ARG A 24 -21.29 -24.85 9.59
N GLY A 25 -22.55 -24.49 9.66
CA GLY A 25 -23.04 -23.52 10.64
C GLY A 25 -22.73 -22.05 10.33
N ASN A 26 -22.05 -21.74 9.23
CA ASN A 26 -21.79 -20.37 8.82
C ASN A 26 -22.48 -20.06 7.47
N PRO A 27 -23.54 -19.24 7.44
CA PRO A 27 -24.26 -18.92 6.22
C PRO A 27 -23.44 -18.07 5.22
N ASP A 28 -22.43 -17.35 5.71
CA ASP A 28 -21.55 -16.54 4.88
C ASP A 28 -20.13 -17.13 4.85
N ARG A 29 -19.77 -17.73 3.71
CA ARG A 29 -18.44 -18.34 3.49
C ARG A 29 -17.29 -17.36 3.68
N ARG A 30 -17.53 -16.04 3.50
CA ARG A 30 -16.50 -15.00 3.71
C ARG A 30 -16.10 -14.91 5.18
N MET A 31 -16.98 -15.21 6.12
CA MET A 31 -16.65 -15.20 7.54
C MET A 31 -15.60 -16.25 7.92
N VAL A 32 -15.63 -17.41 7.26
CA VAL A 32 -14.58 -18.44 7.45
C VAL A 32 -13.22 -17.93 6.97
N LEU A 33 -13.19 -17.24 5.83
CA LEU A 33 -11.96 -16.61 5.33
C LEU A 33 -11.47 -15.51 6.27
N VAL A 34 -12.37 -14.64 6.75
CA VAL A 34 -12.02 -13.56 7.70
C VAL A 34 -11.45 -14.14 8.99
N ALA A 35 -12.09 -15.19 9.54
CA ALA A 35 -11.60 -15.86 10.75
C ALA A 35 -10.18 -16.41 10.57
N TRP A 36 -9.89 -17.02 9.41
CA TRP A 36 -8.53 -17.46 9.10
C TRP A 36 -7.55 -16.29 8.93
N MET A 37 -7.94 -15.23 8.22
CA MET A 37 -7.08 -14.06 7.99
C MET A 37 -6.68 -13.38 9.30
N THR A 38 -7.63 -13.26 10.24
CA THR A 38 -7.44 -12.56 11.52
C THR A 38 -7.00 -13.48 12.66
N ALA A 39 -6.82 -14.77 12.38
CA ALA A 39 -6.31 -15.71 13.38
C ALA A 39 -4.92 -15.29 13.87
N PRO A 40 -4.61 -15.41 15.17
CA PRO A 40 -3.29 -15.07 15.71
C PRO A 40 -2.14 -15.81 15.05
N GLU A 41 -2.40 -17.03 14.57
CA GLU A 41 -1.44 -17.91 13.93
C GLU A 41 -1.25 -17.60 12.44
N ASN A 42 -2.08 -16.70 11.86
CA ASN A 42 -1.95 -16.34 10.46
C ASN A 42 -0.61 -15.62 10.20
N PRO A 43 0.27 -16.18 9.34
CA PRO A 43 1.60 -15.60 9.14
C PRO A 43 1.61 -14.42 8.15
N TYR A 44 0.49 -14.13 7.49
CA TYR A 44 0.48 -13.19 6.38
C TYR A 44 -0.16 -11.85 6.70
N PHE A 45 -1.31 -11.85 7.37
CA PHE A 45 -2.16 -10.66 7.46
C PHE A 45 -1.47 -9.48 8.15
N ALA A 46 -0.95 -9.68 9.37
CA ALA A 46 -0.24 -8.65 10.10
C ALA A 46 1.05 -8.23 9.37
N ARG A 47 1.75 -9.20 8.80
CA ARG A 47 3.01 -8.99 8.07
C ARG A 47 2.81 -8.13 6.81
N VAL A 48 1.78 -8.43 5.99
CA VAL A 48 1.45 -7.64 4.80
C VAL A 48 1.09 -6.22 5.17
N ILE A 49 0.21 -6.01 6.16
CA ILE A 49 -0.22 -4.68 6.58
C ILE A 49 0.96 -3.88 7.12
N ALA A 50 1.79 -4.48 7.98
CA ALA A 50 2.97 -3.84 8.51
C ALA A 50 3.95 -3.40 7.40
N ASN A 51 4.23 -4.28 6.42
CA ASN A 51 5.09 -3.97 5.29
C ASN A 51 4.51 -2.87 4.39
N ARG A 52 3.21 -2.90 4.11
CA ARG A 52 2.54 -1.85 3.33
C ARG A 52 2.58 -0.48 4.00
N LEU A 53 2.31 -0.42 5.31
CA LEU A 53 2.40 0.84 6.07
C LEU A 53 3.84 1.34 6.16
N TRP A 54 4.80 0.43 6.37
CA TRP A 54 6.22 0.77 6.31
C TRP A 54 6.58 1.38 4.96
N ALA A 55 6.25 0.70 3.85
CA ALA A 55 6.51 1.21 2.49
C ALA A 55 5.86 2.58 2.24
N HIS A 56 4.62 2.75 2.71
CA HIS A 56 3.91 4.02 2.57
C HIS A 56 4.64 5.18 3.24
N TYR A 57 5.16 4.99 4.45
CA TYR A 57 5.82 6.05 5.21
C TYR A 57 7.31 6.20 4.88
N PHE A 58 8.02 5.14 4.55
CA PHE A 58 9.46 5.15 4.28
C PHE A 58 9.83 5.11 2.80
N GLY A 59 8.83 5.02 1.90
CA GLY A 59 9.03 5.04 0.45
C GLY A 59 9.41 3.70 -0.16
N ARG A 60 9.77 2.70 0.65
CA ARG A 60 10.11 1.34 0.25
C ARG A 60 9.70 0.35 1.32
N GLY A 61 9.23 -0.86 0.94
CA GLY A 61 8.94 -1.94 1.86
C GLY A 61 10.20 -2.64 2.38
N LEU A 62 10.08 -3.31 3.51
CA LEU A 62 11.09 -4.26 3.97
C LEU A 62 11.12 -5.49 3.06
N VAL A 63 9.99 -5.81 2.44
CA VAL A 63 9.85 -6.76 1.34
C VAL A 63 9.43 -6.01 0.10
N GLU A 64 10.13 -6.23 -1.02
CA GLU A 64 9.82 -5.66 -2.34
C GLU A 64 9.84 -6.77 -3.41
N PRO A 65 8.85 -6.83 -4.30
CA PRO A 65 7.60 -6.04 -4.33
C PRO A 65 6.78 -6.17 -3.04
N ILE A 66 6.05 -5.12 -2.66
CA ILE A 66 5.43 -4.95 -1.33
C ILE A 66 4.60 -6.16 -0.86
N ASP A 67 3.94 -6.84 -1.79
CA ASP A 67 3.05 -7.98 -1.50
C ASP A 67 3.69 -9.35 -1.79
N ASP A 68 4.94 -9.37 -2.19
CA ASP A 68 5.62 -10.62 -2.54
C ASP A 68 6.29 -11.27 -1.32
N LEU A 69 5.49 -11.87 -0.46
CA LEU A 69 5.95 -12.55 0.76
C LEU A 69 6.39 -14.02 0.54
N ARG A 70 6.85 -14.37 -0.65
CA ARG A 70 7.38 -15.70 -0.92
C ARG A 70 8.63 -15.97 -0.08
N VAL A 71 8.83 -17.24 0.31
CA VAL A 71 10.02 -17.67 1.05
C VAL A 71 11.33 -17.32 0.31
N THR A 72 11.28 -17.29 -1.02
CA THR A 72 12.43 -16.91 -1.87
C THR A 72 12.69 -15.42 -1.95
N ASN A 73 11.85 -14.60 -1.34
CA ASN A 73 11.97 -13.13 -1.30
C ASN A 73 11.96 -12.65 0.17
N PRO A 74 13.05 -12.86 0.93
CA PRO A 74 13.13 -12.47 2.34
C PRO A 74 13.12 -10.95 2.50
N ALA A 75 12.68 -10.48 3.67
CA ALA A 75 12.77 -9.06 4.00
C ALA A 75 14.23 -8.61 4.09
N THR A 76 14.49 -7.36 3.73
CA THR A 76 15.82 -6.71 3.89
C THR A 76 16.24 -6.64 5.36
N ASN A 77 15.27 -6.58 6.28
CA ASN A 77 15.48 -6.65 7.73
C ASN A 77 14.36 -7.50 8.36
N GLU A 78 14.59 -8.80 8.41
CA GLU A 78 13.62 -9.75 8.94
C GLU A 78 13.29 -9.53 10.43
N PRO A 79 14.27 -9.27 11.33
CA PRO A 79 13.98 -8.98 12.73
C PRO A 79 13.07 -7.75 12.90
N LEU A 80 13.27 -6.70 12.10
CA LEU A 80 12.41 -5.52 12.14
C LEU A 80 11.00 -5.85 11.67
N LEU A 81 10.86 -6.58 10.56
CA LEU A 81 9.54 -6.95 10.05
C LEU A 81 8.76 -7.81 11.05
N LEU A 82 9.42 -8.76 11.71
CA LEU A 82 8.82 -9.56 12.78
C LEU A 82 8.38 -8.71 13.99
N ALA A 83 9.20 -7.73 14.39
CA ALA A 83 8.83 -6.81 15.45
C ALA A 83 7.62 -5.94 15.09
N LEU A 84 7.55 -5.46 13.85
CA LEU A 84 6.41 -4.68 13.36
C LEU A 84 5.14 -5.54 13.24
N GLU A 85 5.28 -6.77 12.79
CA GLU A 85 4.19 -7.75 12.74
C GLU A 85 3.61 -8.02 14.14
N GLN A 86 4.47 -8.26 15.13
CA GLN A 86 4.05 -8.44 16.51
C GLN A 86 3.40 -7.17 17.07
N HIS A 87 3.99 -6.01 16.84
CA HIS A 87 3.41 -4.74 17.27
C HIS A 87 2.02 -4.50 16.66
N MET A 88 1.81 -4.85 15.38
CA MET A 88 0.48 -4.74 14.73
C MET A 88 -0.57 -5.58 15.45
N ARG A 89 -0.19 -6.79 15.90
CA ARG A 89 -1.08 -7.64 16.69
C ARG A 89 -1.32 -7.07 18.09
N ASP A 90 -0.28 -6.57 18.77
CA ASP A 90 -0.35 -6.01 20.12
C ASP A 90 -1.28 -4.79 20.18
N VAL A 91 -1.27 -3.94 19.15
CA VAL A 91 -2.20 -2.81 19.01
C VAL A 91 -3.56 -3.21 18.44
N GLN A 92 -3.82 -4.52 18.30
CA GLN A 92 -5.10 -5.05 17.79
C GLN A 92 -5.52 -4.46 16.44
N TYR A 93 -4.56 -4.27 15.54
CA TYR A 93 -4.76 -3.66 14.22
C TYR A 93 -5.27 -2.22 14.26
N ASP A 94 -5.06 -1.48 15.36
CA ASP A 94 -5.26 -0.04 15.40
C ASP A 94 -4.21 0.65 14.53
N LEU A 95 -4.61 0.99 13.29
CA LEU A 95 -3.72 1.62 12.31
C LEU A 95 -3.22 2.98 12.77
N ARG A 96 -3.97 3.70 13.60
CA ARG A 96 -3.54 5.01 14.13
C ARG A 96 -2.41 4.82 15.16
N ALA A 97 -2.57 3.90 16.10
CA ALA A 97 -1.54 3.57 17.08
C ALA A 97 -0.27 3.07 16.39
N PHE A 98 -0.40 2.16 15.45
CA PHE A 98 0.73 1.64 14.67
C PHE A 98 1.44 2.75 13.89
N THR A 99 0.70 3.58 13.15
CA THR A 99 1.25 4.73 12.41
C THR A 99 1.97 5.69 13.34
N SER A 100 1.40 6.00 14.49
CA SER A 100 2.04 6.87 15.49
C SER A 100 3.41 6.33 15.90
N THR A 101 3.54 5.02 16.11
CA THR A 101 4.83 4.38 16.41
C THR A 101 5.85 4.58 15.29
N LEU A 102 5.43 4.38 14.02
CA LEU A 102 6.31 4.58 12.86
C LEU A 102 6.78 6.03 12.74
N LEU A 103 5.85 6.99 12.82
CA LEU A 103 6.16 8.41 12.62
C LEU A 103 6.99 9.01 13.77
N ASN A 104 6.90 8.45 14.98
CA ASN A 104 7.74 8.84 16.12
C ASN A 104 9.10 8.12 16.16
N SER A 105 9.35 7.21 15.23
CA SER A 105 10.64 6.52 15.16
C SER A 105 11.76 7.48 14.73
N ARG A 106 12.99 7.22 15.20
CA ARG A 106 14.17 7.97 14.74
C ARG A 106 14.40 7.82 13.24
N THR A 107 14.10 6.67 12.69
CA THR A 107 14.24 6.40 11.24
C THR A 107 13.36 7.32 10.40
N TYR A 108 12.11 7.56 10.82
CA TYR A 108 11.23 8.48 10.10
C TYR A 108 11.68 9.93 10.18
N GLN A 109 12.35 10.30 11.27
CA GLN A 109 12.80 11.68 11.55
C GLN A 109 14.20 11.98 10.97
N LEU A 110 14.80 11.05 10.24
CA LEU A 110 16.08 11.28 9.57
C LEU A 110 15.95 12.35 8.50
N SER A 111 17.05 13.08 8.27
CA SER A 111 17.15 14.03 7.16
C SER A 111 17.17 13.31 5.82
N ALA A 112 16.62 13.93 4.78
CA ALA A 112 16.78 13.49 3.40
C ALA A 112 18.19 13.83 2.83
N HIS A 113 18.96 14.69 3.52
CA HIS A 113 20.33 14.98 3.11
C HIS A 113 21.24 13.79 3.46
N ALA A 114 21.59 13.03 2.42
CA ALA A 114 22.59 11.98 2.52
C ALA A 114 24.00 12.56 2.70
N ASN A 115 24.89 11.80 3.31
CA ASN A 115 26.31 12.10 3.41
C ASN A 115 27.14 11.10 2.58
N ALA A 116 28.46 11.29 2.51
CA ALA A 116 29.33 10.44 1.71
C ALA A 116 29.27 8.93 2.09
N ALA A 117 28.90 8.62 3.34
CA ALA A 117 28.84 7.23 3.81
C ALA A 117 27.51 6.53 3.47
N ASN A 118 26.43 7.27 3.27
CA ASN A 118 25.10 6.70 3.04
C ASN A 118 24.41 7.17 1.75
N LEU A 119 25.13 7.89 0.88
CA LEU A 119 24.58 8.39 -0.38
C LEU A 119 24.06 7.28 -1.31
N SER A 120 24.68 6.10 -1.27
CA SER A 120 24.29 4.94 -2.06
C SER A 120 23.37 3.98 -1.33
N ASP A 121 22.95 4.30 -0.10
CA ASP A 121 22.06 3.44 0.66
C ASP A 121 20.62 3.55 0.17
N VAL A 122 20.12 2.47 -0.39
CA VAL A 122 18.73 2.35 -0.86
C VAL A 122 17.93 1.31 -0.07
N GLN A 123 18.55 0.66 0.95
CA GLN A 123 17.92 -0.47 1.64
C GLN A 123 17.88 -0.36 3.16
N SER A 124 18.85 0.35 3.75
CA SER A 124 19.04 0.35 5.21
C SER A 124 18.32 1.51 5.92
N TYR A 125 17.64 2.36 5.16
CA TYR A 125 16.91 3.52 5.69
C TYR A 125 17.79 4.47 6.52
N SER A 126 19.04 4.63 6.11
CA SER A 126 20.03 5.47 6.83
C SER A 126 19.84 6.98 6.61
N HIS A 127 18.96 7.36 5.70
CA HIS A 127 18.44 8.71 5.46
C HIS A 127 17.00 8.62 4.96
N ALA A 128 16.25 9.71 5.04
CA ALA A 128 14.90 9.73 4.51
C ALA A 128 14.94 9.73 2.98
N THR A 129 14.06 8.95 2.37
CA THR A 129 13.91 8.89 0.91
C THR A 129 12.89 9.92 0.45
N ASP A 130 13.21 10.71 -0.56
CA ASP A 130 12.28 11.61 -1.21
C ASP A 130 11.15 10.81 -1.87
N LYS A 131 9.92 11.24 -1.66
CA LYS A 131 8.73 10.61 -2.21
C LYS A 131 7.93 11.61 -3.03
N ALA A 132 7.54 11.21 -4.23
CA ALA A 132 6.57 11.97 -5.00
C ALA A 132 5.22 12.02 -4.28
N MET A 133 4.59 13.20 -4.26
CA MET A 133 3.22 13.29 -3.78
C MET A 133 2.27 12.51 -4.68
N PRO A 134 1.27 11.81 -4.13
CA PRO A 134 0.18 11.27 -4.93
C PRO A 134 -0.46 12.37 -5.81
N ALA A 135 -0.83 12.01 -7.03
CA ALA A 135 -1.38 12.96 -8.01
C ALA A 135 -2.54 13.80 -7.45
N GLU A 136 -3.42 13.15 -6.68
CA GLU A 136 -4.59 13.77 -6.06
C GLU A 136 -4.18 14.81 -5.00
N VAL A 137 -3.18 14.47 -4.19
CA VAL A 137 -2.67 15.36 -3.14
C VAL A 137 -1.94 16.55 -3.76
N LEU A 138 -1.13 16.31 -4.79
CA LEU A 138 -0.40 17.36 -5.51
C LEU A 138 -1.37 18.35 -6.17
N LEU A 139 -2.42 17.86 -6.84
CA LEU A 139 -3.42 18.71 -7.48
C LEU A 139 -4.17 19.57 -6.46
N ASP A 140 -4.56 18.97 -5.33
CA ASP A 140 -5.22 19.69 -4.24
C ASP A 140 -4.29 20.74 -3.62
N ALA A 141 -3.01 20.43 -3.44
CA ALA A 141 -2.01 21.37 -2.92
C ALA A 141 -1.80 22.56 -3.86
N ILE A 142 -1.70 22.32 -5.17
CA ILE A 142 -1.59 23.37 -6.19
C ILE A 142 -2.86 24.24 -6.16
N SER A 143 -4.05 23.64 -6.17
CA SER A 143 -5.32 24.34 -6.12
C SER A 143 -5.42 25.22 -4.87
N GLN A 144 -4.96 24.75 -3.73
CA GLN A 144 -4.93 25.51 -2.48
C GLN A 144 -3.93 26.65 -2.52
N ALA A 145 -2.73 26.43 -3.03
CA ALA A 145 -1.67 27.43 -3.08
C ALA A 145 -1.99 28.55 -4.06
N THR A 146 -2.61 28.24 -5.19
CA THR A 146 -2.99 29.21 -6.24
C THR A 146 -4.33 29.89 -6.00
N GLY A 147 -5.18 29.33 -5.12
CA GLY A 147 -6.57 29.77 -4.96
C GLY A 147 -7.48 29.43 -6.14
N VAL A 148 -7.00 28.62 -7.10
CA VAL A 148 -7.75 28.20 -8.29
C VAL A 148 -8.14 26.75 -8.17
N PRO A 149 -9.39 26.44 -7.78
CA PRO A 149 -9.85 25.07 -7.65
C PRO A 149 -10.00 24.39 -9.02
N GLU A 150 -9.58 23.14 -9.12
CA GLU A 150 -9.83 22.30 -10.27
C GLU A 150 -11.33 22.01 -10.42
N LYS A 151 -11.79 21.87 -11.68
CA LYS A 151 -13.18 21.52 -11.99
C LYS A 151 -13.24 20.13 -12.57
N PHE A 152 -13.99 19.28 -11.92
CA PHE A 152 -14.17 17.89 -12.36
C PHE A 152 -15.54 17.69 -13.01
N ALA A 153 -15.55 17.23 -14.26
CA ALA A 153 -16.79 17.00 -15.01
C ALA A 153 -17.69 15.98 -14.28
N GLY A 154 -18.96 16.35 -14.07
CA GLY A 154 -19.92 15.52 -13.35
C GLY A 154 -19.84 15.58 -11.83
N TRP A 155 -18.98 16.44 -11.25
CA TRP A 155 -18.82 16.64 -9.82
C TRP A 155 -19.20 18.06 -9.39
N PRO A 156 -19.71 18.25 -8.18
CA PRO A 156 -20.00 19.57 -7.65
C PRO A 156 -18.79 20.49 -7.62
N ALA A 157 -19.00 21.79 -7.77
CA ALA A 157 -17.92 22.77 -7.66
C ALA A 157 -17.28 22.73 -6.25
N GLY A 158 -15.97 22.85 -6.20
CA GLY A 158 -15.20 22.83 -4.94
C GLY A 158 -14.84 21.43 -4.44
N TYR A 159 -15.18 20.37 -5.17
CA TYR A 159 -14.69 19.04 -4.85
C TYR A 159 -13.17 18.99 -5.01
N ARG A 160 -12.51 18.32 -4.05
CA ARG A 160 -11.07 18.06 -4.07
C ARG A 160 -10.77 16.77 -4.80
N ALA A 161 -9.61 16.71 -5.44
CA ALA A 161 -9.17 15.51 -6.18
C ALA A 161 -9.14 14.25 -5.30
N ILE A 162 -8.75 14.41 -4.03
CA ILE A 162 -8.73 13.30 -3.04
C ILE A 162 -10.11 12.74 -2.70
N GLN A 163 -11.18 13.50 -2.93
CA GLN A 163 -12.56 13.08 -2.63
C GLN A 163 -13.20 12.30 -3.78
N ILE A 164 -12.58 12.32 -4.96
CA ILE A 164 -13.12 11.68 -6.15
C ILE A 164 -12.83 10.19 -6.13
N TRP A 165 -13.85 9.39 -5.90
CA TRP A 165 -13.77 7.93 -5.85
C TRP A 165 -13.76 7.28 -7.24
N ASP A 166 -14.27 7.97 -8.29
CA ASP A 166 -14.28 7.46 -9.66
C ASP A 166 -12.92 7.68 -10.33
N ASN A 167 -12.20 6.57 -10.55
CA ASN A 167 -10.89 6.60 -11.20
C ASN A 167 -10.95 6.71 -12.72
N ARG A 168 -12.13 6.62 -13.32
CA ARG A 168 -12.36 6.83 -14.77
C ARG A 168 -12.54 8.29 -15.13
N LEU A 169 -12.50 9.19 -14.14
CA LEU A 169 -12.58 10.62 -14.40
C LEU A 169 -11.47 11.03 -15.39
N PRO A 170 -11.81 11.65 -16.54
CA PRO A 170 -10.83 12.13 -17.48
C PRO A 170 -10.15 13.39 -16.93
N SER A 171 -8.98 13.23 -16.34
CA SER A 171 -8.10 14.32 -15.93
C SER A 171 -6.71 14.08 -16.49
N TYR A 172 -6.24 15.01 -17.31
CA TYR A 172 -4.89 14.95 -17.88
C TYR A 172 -3.84 14.99 -16.76
N PHE A 173 -4.00 15.92 -15.79
CA PHE A 173 -3.09 16.05 -14.64
C PHE A 173 -2.99 14.74 -13.87
N LEU A 174 -4.11 14.21 -13.40
CA LEU A 174 -4.13 12.99 -12.59
C LEU A 174 -3.50 11.80 -13.33
N ARG A 175 -3.69 11.72 -14.63
CA ARG A 175 -3.10 10.65 -15.46
C ARG A 175 -1.58 10.78 -15.57
N ILE A 176 -1.04 11.96 -15.87
CA ILE A 176 0.41 12.12 -16.05
C ILE A 176 1.15 12.04 -14.70
N PHE A 177 0.51 12.39 -13.58
CA PHE A 177 1.07 12.26 -12.25
C PHE A 177 0.79 10.89 -11.60
N GLY A 178 0.37 9.90 -12.40
CA GLY A 178 0.37 8.49 -12.01
C GLY A 178 -0.82 8.04 -11.17
N ARG A 179 -1.97 8.76 -11.22
CA ARG A 179 -3.21 8.23 -10.61
C ARG A 179 -3.58 6.91 -11.29
N PRO A 180 -3.76 5.80 -10.54
CA PRO A 180 -4.11 4.51 -11.12
C PRO A 180 -5.55 4.51 -11.65
N ILE A 181 -5.78 3.80 -12.74
CA ILE A 181 -7.12 3.55 -13.28
C ILE A 181 -7.91 2.57 -12.40
N ARG A 182 -7.21 1.85 -11.50
CA ARG A 182 -7.73 0.77 -10.65
C ARG A 182 -8.44 -0.32 -11.46
N ALA A 183 -7.81 -0.77 -12.53
CA ALA A 183 -8.24 -1.93 -13.27
C ALA A 183 -8.09 -3.21 -12.43
N SER A 184 -7.15 -3.21 -11.50
CA SER A 184 -6.97 -4.24 -10.49
C SER A 184 -6.95 -3.63 -9.07
N VAL A 185 -6.91 -4.48 -8.06
CA VAL A 185 -6.76 -4.06 -6.65
C VAL A 185 -5.29 -3.85 -6.24
N CYS A 186 -4.37 -3.96 -7.20
CA CYS A 186 -2.94 -3.85 -6.94
C CYS A 186 -2.52 -2.38 -6.79
N GLU A 187 -1.78 -2.07 -5.74
CA GLU A 187 -1.13 -0.77 -5.54
C GLU A 187 -0.06 -0.47 -6.62
N CYS A 188 0.45 -1.51 -7.28
CA CYS A 188 1.45 -1.41 -8.35
C CYS A 188 0.99 -0.66 -9.62
N GLU A 189 -0.31 -0.35 -9.74
CA GLU A 189 -0.82 0.47 -10.84
C GLU A 189 -0.46 1.96 -10.73
N ARG A 190 -0.05 2.43 -9.55
CA ARG A 190 0.38 3.82 -9.37
C ARG A 190 1.80 4.00 -9.88
N SER A 191 1.98 4.86 -10.87
CA SER A 191 3.31 5.24 -11.35
C SER A 191 3.84 6.43 -10.55
N ASN A 192 5.02 6.26 -9.96
CA ASN A 192 5.72 7.32 -9.24
C ASN A 192 6.97 7.80 -10.01
N GLU A 193 7.16 7.35 -11.25
CA GLU A 193 8.33 7.72 -12.05
C GLU A 193 8.19 9.14 -12.59
N PRO A 194 9.22 9.98 -12.46
CA PRO A 194 9.24 11.30 -13.06
C PRO A 194 9.16 11.24 -14.59
N SER A 195 8.44 12.16 -15.20
CA SER A 195 8.36 12.26 -16.66
C SER A 195 8.51 13.69 -17.16
N ILE A 196 8.93 13.82 -18.41
CA ILE A 196 9.04 15.12 -19.08
C ILE A 196 7.66 15.80 -19.15
N SER A 197 6.59 15.03 -19.34
CA SER A 197 5.23 15.56 -19.35
C SER A 197 4.82 16.22 -18.03
N GLN A 198 5.27 15.68 -16.90
CA GLN A 198 5.04 16.28 -15.59
C GLN A 198 5.78 17.60 -15.45
N ALA A 199 7.07 17.64 -15.84
CA ALA A 199 7.86 18.86 -15.80
C ALA A 199 7.26 19.97 -16.67
N LEU A 200 6.89 19.67 -17.91
CA LEU A 200 6.26 20.62 -18.83
C LEU A 200 4.89 21.12 -18.34
N HIS A 201 4.16 20.30 -17.60
CA HIS A 201 2.85 20.67 -17.09
C HIS A 201 2.93 21.61 -15.88
N LEU A 202 4.05 21.57 -15.14
CA LEU A 202 4.29 22.46 -13.96
C LEU A 202 4.97 23.78 -14.34
N MET A 203 5.42 23.95 -15.57
CA MET A 203 5.98 25.19 -16.13
C MET A 203 4.88 26.12 -16.64
#